data_d449a159eb378f68f974e0d738ce77f0
#
_entry.id   d449a159eb378f68f974e0d738ce77f0
#
_cell.length_a   1.000
_cell.length_b   1.000
_cell.length_c   1.000
_cell.angle_alpha   90.00
_cell.angle_beta   90.00
_cell.angle_gamma   90.00
#
_symmetry.space_group_name_H-M   'P 1'
#
loop_
_entity.id
_entity.type
_entity.pdbx_description
1 polymer ?
#
loop_
_entity_poly.entity_id
_entity_poly.type
_entity_poly.pdbx_seq_one_letter_code
_entity_poly.pdbx_strand_id
1 'polypeptide(L)'
;MTGLKSIELGESTIQYLLEKIKGLNSEHEIYKTDETDEPLKLLEYYIAMINTDFDIGFKINREKLNRYLISIDIYTSFEPCIYPGVNIKYYYKTGKNNGICNCESVCNGKGKDNCCKKVTIAVFNSGKIIITGGRNMEQCKEAYKFILNILNDKLKEFEDK
;
A
#
# COMPACT_ATOMS: atom_id res chain seq x y z
N MET A 1 12.37 -7.91 0.25
CA MET A 1 12.83 -6.88 1.21
C MET A 1 11.68 -5.98 1.59
N THR A 2 11.65 -5.48 2.82
CA THR A 2 10.64 -4.54 3.35
C THR A 2 11.34 -3.38 4.04
N GLY A 3 10.64 -2.26 4.23
CA GLY A 3 11.18 -1.08 4.94
C GLY A 3 12.17 -0.23 4.13
N LEU A 4 12.31 -0.48 2.85
CA LEU A 4 13.17 0.33 1.97
C LEU A 4 12.51 1.70 1.71
N LYS A 5 13.32 2.75 1.74
CA LYS A 5 12.89 4.14 1.50
C LYS A 5 13.14 4.60 0.07
N SER A 6 14.01 3.90 -0.68
CA SER A 6 14.29 4.21 -2.08
C SER A 6 14.65 2.94 -2.87
N ILE A 7 14.59 3.03 -4.19
CA ILE A 7 14.97 1.96 -5.12
C ILE A 7 16.48 1.73 -5.05
N GLU A 8 17.27 2.80 -5.04
CA GLU A 8 18.73 2.77 -5.00
C GLU A 8 19.23 2.02 -3.75
N LEU A 9 18.57 2.24 -2.59
CA LEU A 9 18.88 1.52 -1.37
C LEU A 9 18.55 0.02 -1.52
N GLY A 10 17.48 -0.30 -2.24
CA GLY A 10 17.12 -1.67 -2.57
C GLY A 10 18.18 -2.36 -3.42
N GLU A 11 18.60 -1.73 -4.49
CA GLU A 11 19.63 -2.24 -5.42
C GLU A 11 20.97 -2.44 -4.73
N SER A 12 21.44 -1.46 -3.97
CA SER A 12 22.71 -1.56 -3.23
C SER A 12 22.67 -2.66 -2.18
N THR A 13 21.52 -2.86 -1.52
CA THR A 13 21.34 -3.96 -0.54
C THR A 13 21.39 -5.32 -1.23
N ILE A 14 20.76 -5.48 -2.40
CA ILE A 14 20.81 -6.72 -3.17
C ILE A 14 22.24 -7.00 -3.64
N GLN A 15 22.92 -5.99 -4.16
CA GLN A 15 24.32 -6.13 -4.59
C GLN A 15 25.22 -6.59 -3.46
N TYR A 16 25.09 -5.96 -2.28
CA TYR A 16 25.81 -6.41 -1.08
C TYR A 16 25.52 -7.88 -0.71
N LEU A 17 24.25 -8.29 -0.76
CA LEU A 17 23.88 -9.68 -0.48
C LEU A 17 24.47 -10.65 -1.51
N LEU A 18 24.44 -10.31 -2.80
CA LEU A 18 25.04 -11.12 -3.86
C LEU A 18 26.55 -11.32 -3.65
N GLU A 19 27.27 -10.28 -3.28
CA GLU A 19 28.71 -10.36 -2.95
C GLU A 19 28.96 -11.27 -1.75
N LYS A 20 28.15 -11.16 -0.69
CA LYS A 20 28.26 -12.04 0.49
C LYS A 20 27.98 -13.51 0.13
N ILE A 21 26.92 -13.77 -0.64
CA ILE A 21 26.57 -15.14 -1.06
C ILE A 21 27.67 -15.74 -1.91
N LYS A 22 28.27 -14.98 -2.85
CA LYS A 22 29.42 -15.41 -3.65
C LYS A 22 30.62 -15.79 -2.77
N GLY A 23 30.93 -14.94 -1.78
CA GLY A 23 32.03 -15.22 -0.84
C GLY A 23 31.79 -16.51 -0.03
N LEU A 24 30.57 -16.70 0.49
CA LEU A 24 30.21 -17.90 1.23
C LEU A 24 30.13 -19.14 0.36
N ASN A 25 29.79 -19.02 -0.90
CA ASN A 25 29.70 -20.18 -1.81
C ASN A 25 31.07 -20.83 -2.05
N SER A 26 32.15 -20.05 -2.03
CA SER A 26 33.53 -20.60 -2.13
C SER A 26 33.93 -21.49 -0.94
N GLU A 27 33.30 -21.28 0.22
CA GLU A 27 33.60 -22.03 1.45
C GLU A 27 32.59 -23.17 1.73
N HIS A 28 31.31 -22.98 1.32
CA HIS A 28 30.20 -23.83 1.78
C HIS A 28 29.36 -24.42 0.64
N GLU A 29 29.69 -24.18 -0.63
CA GLU A 29 28.93 -24.67 -1.79
C GLU A 29 27.42 -24.48 -1.67
N ILE A 30 26.99 -23.23 -1.37
CA ILE A 30 25.59 -22.85 -1.09
C ILE A 30 24.71 -23.02 -2.34
N TYR A 31 25.27 -22.77 -3.53
CA TYR A 31 24.60 -22.97 -4.81
C TYR A 31 25.55 -23.61 -5.82
N LYS A 32 24.97 -24.39 -6.73
CA LYS A 32 25.75 -24.99 -7.84
C LYS A 32 25.98 -23.91 -8.90
N THR A 33 27.21 -23.79 -9.35
CA THR A 33 27.53 -23.07 -10.59
C THR A 33 27.28 -24.01 -11.75
N ASP A 34 26.42 -23.64 -12.70
CA ASP A 34 26.23 -24.39 -13.92
C ASP A 34 27.54 -24.35 -14.74
N GLU A 35 27.69 -25.27 -15.71
CA GLU A 35 28.89 -25.38 -16.58
C GLU A 35 29.23 -24.09 -17.34
N THR A 36 28.28 -23.12 -17.38
CA THR A 36 28.46 -21.82 -18.02
C THR A 36 29.22 -20.77 -17.20
N ASP A 37 29.51 -21.10 -15.93
CA ASP A 37 30.23 -20.21 -14.98
C ASP A 37 29.66 -18.77 -14.89
N GLU A 38 28.35 -18.60 -15.21
CA GLU A 38 27.71 -17.29 -15.11
C GLU A 38 27.65 -16.84 -13.64
N PRO A 39 28.12 -15.63 -13.34
CA PRO A 39 28.10 -15.13 -11.97
C PRO A 39 26.67 -14.93 -11.49
N LEU A 40 26.41 -15.23 -10.21
CA LEU A 40 25.15 -14.91 -9.55
C LEU A 40 24.82 -13.44 -9.76
N LYS A 41 23.68 -13.15 -10.40
CA LYS A 41 23.22 -11.79 -10.76
C LYS A 41 21.77 -11.56 -10.40
N LEU A 42 21.41 -10.31 -10.19
CA LEU A 42 20.01 -9.90 -10.09
C LEU A 42 19.36 -10.02 -11.48
N LEU A 43 18.34 -10.85 -11.60
CA LEU A 43 17.61 -11.03 -12.86
C LEU A 43 16.50 -9.98 -13.01
N GLU A 44 15.66 -9.87 -11.97
CA GLU A 44 14.48 -9.01 -11.99
C GLU A 44 14.11 -8.58 -10.57
N TYR A 45 13.63 -7.35 -10.42
CA TYR A 45 12.96 -6.91 -9.20
C TYR A 45 11.72 -6.07 -9.53
N TYR A 46 10.79 -6.02 -8.61
CA TYR A 46 9.61 -5.19 -8.73
C TYR A 46 9.16 -4.65 -7.38
N ILE A 47 8.51 -3.50 -7.40
CA ILE A 47 7.88 -2.93 -6.22
C ILE A 47 6.59 -3.71 -5.94
N ALA A 48 6.59 -4.52 -4.89
CA ALA A 48 5.43 -5.30 -4.50
C ALA A 48 4.31 -4.40 -3.98
N MET A 49 4.65 -3.44 -3.11
CA MET A 49 3.75 -2.40 -2.64
C MET A 49 4.51 -1.21 -2.03
N ILE A 50 3.84 -0.06 -2.03
CA ILE A 50 4.27 1.16 -1.35
C ILE A 50 3.37 1.35 -0.14
N ASN A 51 3.98 1.68 1.00
CA ASN A 51 3.29 2.13 2.21
C ASN A 51 3.64 3.60 2.45
N THR A 52 2.62 4.39 2.75
CA THR A 52 2.77 5.79 3.15
C THR A 52 1.93 6.05 4.38
N ASP A 53 2.36 6.96 5.23
CA ASP A 53 1.62 7.40 6.40
C ASP A 53 1.68 8.92 6.53
N PHE A 54 0.68 9.49 7.18
CA PHE A 54 0.63 10.91 7.53
C PHE A 54 -0.28 11.13 8.74
N ASP A 55 -0.20 12.31 9.33
CA ASP A 55 -1.00 12.74 10.46
C ASP A 55 -1.80 13.98 10.07
N ILE A 56 -3.07 14.01 10.39
CA ILE A 56 -3.97 15.15 10.10
C ILE A 56 -4.07 16.15 11.25
N GLY A 57 -3.43 15.85 12.41
CA GLY A 57 -3.30 16.76 13.53
C GLY A 57 -4.52 16.85 14.46
N PHE A 58 -5.57 16.03 14.28
CA PHE A 58 -6.74 15.98 15.14
C PHE A 58 -7.30 14.57 15.27
N LYS A 59 -8.06 14.33 16.35
CA LYS A 59 -8.67 13.02 16.61
C LYS A 59 -9.88 12.77 15.75
N ILE A 60 -10.07 11.54 15.31
CA ILE A 60 -11.17 11.11 14.45
C ILE A 60 -12.14 10.17 15.19
N ASN A 61 -13.42 10.52 15.14
CA ASN A 61 -14.49 9.61 15.52
C ASN A 61 -14.67 8.52 14.42
N ARG A 62 -14.06 7.38 14.66
CA ARG A 62 -14.00 6.26 13.70
C ARG A 62 -15.37 5.68 13.37
N GLU A 63 -16.29 5.64 14.33
CA GLU A 63 -17.65 5.12 14.12
C GLU A 63 -18.45 6.03 13.17
N LYS A 64 -18.37 7.35 13.38
CA LYS A 64 -19.03 8.32 12.49
C LYS A 64 -18.45 8.25 11.09
N LEU A 65 -17.11 8.20 10.97
CA LEU A 65 -16.44 8.05 9.69
C LEU A 65 -16.87 6.76 8.97
N ASN A 66 -16.87 5.62 9.67
CA ASN A 66 -17.27 4.34 9.09
C ASN A 66 -18.74 4.38 8.60
N ARG A 67 -19.67 4.89 9.40
CA ARG A 67 -21.08 5.03 9.00
C ARG A 67 -21.24 5.92 7.77
N TYR A 68 -20.53 7.05 7.73
CA TYR A 68 -20.57 7.95 6.57
C TYR A 68 -20.05 7.26 5.30
N LEU A 69 -18.91 6.59 5.38
CA LEU A 69 -18.34 5.87 4.22
C LEU A 69 -19.30 4.81 3.67
N ILE A 70 -19.98 4.07 4.54
CA ILE A 70 -21.03 3.10 4.14
C ILE A 70 -22.17 3.84 3.43
N SER A 71 -22.59 4.99 3.92
CA SER A 71 -23.71 5.76 3.32
C SER A 71 -23.42 6.31 1.92
N ILE A 72 -22.16 6.39 1.53
CA ILE A 72 -21.72 6.81 0.18
C ILE A 72 -21.15 5.65 -0.64
N ASP A 73 -21.53 4.41 -0.33
CA ASP A 73 -21.14 3.18 -1.03
C ASP A 73 -19.62 2.90 -1.07
N ILE A 74 -18.85 3.45 -0.14
CA ILE A 74 -17.43 3.13 0.00
C ILE A 74 -17.28 1.88 0.85
N TYR A 75 -16.56 0.89 0.30
CA TYR A 75 -16.27 -0.32 1.06
C TYR A 75 -15.33 -0.04 2.23
N THR A 76 -15.85 -0.25 3.43
CA THR A 76 -15.11 -0.04 4.67
C THR A 76 -15.43 -1.14 5.68
N SER A 77 -14.51 -1.35 6.63
CA SER A 77 -14.71 -2.22 7.78
C SER A 77 -14.10 -1.59 9.03
N PHE A 78 -14.81 -1.69 10.13
CA PHE A 78 -14.36 -1.20 11.42
C PHE A 78 -14.73 -2.20 12.53
N GLU A 79 -13.75 -2.98 12.96
CA GLU A 79 -13.84 -4.01 14.02
C GLU A 79 -12.80 -3.69 15.10
N PRO A 80 -13.09 -2.77 16.05
CA PRO A 80 -12.11 -2.26 17.01
C PRO A 80 -11.37 -3.31 17.81
N CYS A 81 -12.02 -4.45 18.09
CA CYS A 81 -11.43 -5.57 18.81
C CYS A 81 -10.39 -6.36 17.99
N ILE A 82 -10.44 -6.27 16.67
CA ILE A 82 -9.52 -6.96 15.76
C ILE A 82 -8.46 -6.00 15.24
N TYR A 83 -8.90 -4.81 14.79
CA TYR A 83 -8.03 -3.79 14.24
C TYR A 83 -8.52 -2.39 14.61
N PRO A 84 -7.68 -1.54 15.22
CA PRO A 84 -8.12 -0.26 15.77
C PRO A 84 -8.39 0.83 14.72
N GLY A 85 -8.03 0.62 13.45
CA GLY A 85 -8.26 1.56 12.36
C GLY A 85 -9.52 1.26 11.57
N VAL A 86 -10.17 2.30 11.02
CA VAL A 86 -11.18 2.14 9.97
C VAL A 86 -10.46 1.74 8.69
N ASN A 87 -10.72 0.53 8.19
CA ASN A 87 -10.14 0.03 6.96
C ASN A 87 -11.03 0.38 5.76
N ILE A 88 -10.53 1.22 4.88
CA ILE A 88 -11.22 1.69 3.68
C ILE A 88 -10.58 1.03 2.45
N LYS A 89 -11.38 0.48 1.54
CA LYS A 89 -10.90 -0.09 0.28
C LYS A 89 -11.14 0.92 -0.83
N TYR A 90 -10.09 1.61 -1.20
CA TYR A 90 -10.05 2.53 -2.33
C TYR A 90 -9.70 1.76 -3.60
N TYR A 91 -10.58 1.82 -4.60
CA TYR A 91 -10.37 1.17 -5.89
C TYR A 91 -9.88 2.19 -6.91
N TYR A 92 -8.57 2.23 -7.12
CA TYR A 92 -7.94 3.10 -8.11
C TYR A 92 -8.16 2.57 -9.53
N LYS A 93 -8.61 3.46 -10.41
CA LYS A 93 -8.62 3.25 -11.87
C LYS A 93 -8.31 4.60 -12.53
N THR A 94 -7.41 4.63 -13.51
CA THR A 94 -7.04 5.85 -14.23
C THR A 94 -8.29 6.60 -14.73
N GLY A 95 -8.37 7.90 -14.44
CA GLY A 95 -9.50 8.74 -14.82
C GLY A 95 -10.77 8.59 -13.95
N LYS A 96 -10.72 7.81 -12.84
CA LYS A 96 -11.84 7.65 -11.90
C LYS A 96 -11.35 7.79 -10.47
N ASN A 97 -11.84 8.80 -9.75
CA ASN A 97 -11.33 9.19 -8.42
C ASN A 97 -12.35 8.98 -7.29
N ASN A 98 -13.46 8.26 -7.56
CA ASN A 98 -14.53 8.05 -6.57
C ASN A 98 -14.25 6.92 -5.57
N GLY A 99 -13.18 6.17 -5.73
CA GLY A 99 -12.81 5.06 -4.84
C GLY A 99 -13.65 3.79 -4.99
N ILE A 100 -14.66 3.79 -5.86
CA ILE A 100 -15.59 2.68 -6.07
C ILE A 100 -15.13 1.81 -7.24
N CYS A 101 -15.26 0.50 -7.09
CA CYS A 101 -14.99 -0.44 -8.18
C CYS A 101 -16.13 -0.41 -9.22
N ASN A 102 -15.80 -0.03 -10.46
CA ASN A 102 -16.71 -0.02 -11.59
C ASN A 102 -16.23 -0.98 -12.70
N CYS A 103 -15.72 -2.14 -12.34
CA CYS A 103 -15.33 -3.16 -13.30
C CYS A 103 -16.55 -3.97 -13.77
N GLU A 104 -16.62 -4.29 -15.05
CA GLU A 104 -17.70 -5.09 -15.65
C GLU A 104 -17.65 -6.56 -15.22
N SER A 105 -16.48 -7.04 -14.84
CA SER A 105 -16.24 -8.40 -14.36
C SER A 105 -15.82 -8.41 -12.89
N VAL A 106 -15.73 -9.61 -12.31
CA VAL A 106 -15.26 -9.79 -10.92
C VAL A 106 -13.87 -9.20 -10.77
N CYS A 107 -13.77 -8.14 -9.98
CA CYS A 107 -12.53 -7.41 -9.76
C CYS A 107 -11.74 -7.99 -8.59
N ASN A 108 -10.55 -8.50 -8.87
CA ASN A 108 -9.63 -9.00 -7.83
C ASN A 108 -8.80 -7.89 -7.14
N GLY A 109 -8.91 -6.65 -7.59
CA GLY A 109 -8.16 -5.50 -7.05
C GLY A 109 -6.66 -5.52 -7.34
N LYS A 110 -6.17 -6.34 -8.26
CA LYS A 110 -4.74 -6.45 -8.59
C LYS A 110 -4.25 -5.39 -9.57
N GLY A 111 -5.15 -4.66 -10.24
CA GLY A 111 -4.79 -3.65 -11.25
C GLY A 111 -4.23 -4.27 -12.52
N LYS A 112 -4.63 -5.49 -12.85
CA LYS A 112 -4.33 -6.19 -14.12
C LYS A 112 -5.61 -6.39 -14.90
N ASP A 113 -5.49 -6.66 -16.20
CA ASP A 113 -6.61 -7.01 -17.07
C ASP A 113 -7.75 -5.97 -17.04
N ASN A 114 -7.38 -4.70 -17.09
CA ASN A 114 -8.31 -3.55 -17.02
C ASN A 114 -9.12 -3.45 -15.71
N CYS A 115 -8.75 -4.21 -14.67
CA CYS A 115 -9.35 -4.15 -13.34
C CYS A 115 -8.74 -3.02 -12.48
N CYS A 116 -9.50 -2.57 -11.48
CA CYS A 116 -9.04 -1.60 -10.50
C CYS A 116 -7.86 -2.13 -9.68
N LYS A 117 -6.98 -1.23 -9.23
CA LYS A 117 -6.01 -1.51 -8.18
C LYS A 117 -6.62 -1.17 -6.82
N LYS A 118 -6.77 -2.17 -5.97
CA LYS A 118 -7.22 -1.97 -4.60
C LYS A 118 -6.07 -1.42 -3.74
N VAL A 119 -6.29 -0.26 -3.14
CA VAL A 119 -5.44 0.38 -2.15
C VAL A 119 -6.20 0.41 -0.83
N THR A 120 -5.53 0.15 0.27
CA THR A 120 -6.15 0.20 1.61
C THR A 120 -5.74 1.49 2.29
N ILE A 121 -6.72 2.21 2.85
CA ILE A 121 -6.52 3.38 3.70
C ILE A 121 -6.98 2.99 5.10
N ALA A 122 -6.11 3.11 6.10
CA ALA A 122 -6.44 2.84 7.49
C ALA A 122 -6.42 4.16 8.27
N VAL A 123 -7.56 4.54 8.85
CA VAL A 123 -7.72 5.79 9.62
C VAL A 123 -7.83 5.45 11.11
N PHE A 124 -6.93 6.00 11.90
CA PHE A 124 -6.87 5.78 13.35
C PHE A 124 -7.50 6.93 14.13
N ASN A 125 -7.95 6.64 15.34
CA ASN A 125 -8.51 7.67 16.24
C ASN A 125 -7.55 8.84 16.49
N SER A 126 -6.24 8.57 16.56
CA SER A 126 -5.21 9.60 16.77
C SER A 126 -5.08 10.63 15.64
N GLY A 127 -5.74 10.44 14.50
CA GLY A 127 -5.53 11.23 13.29
C GLY A 127 -4.44 10.69 12.37
N LYS A 128 -3.75 9.63 12.77
CA LYS A 128 -2.80 8.95 11.87
C LYS A 128 -3.54 8.17 10.81
N ILE A 129 -3.03 8.24 9.59
CA ILE A 129 -3.58 7.56 8.42
C ILE A 129 -2.45 6.81 7.73
N ILE A 130 -2.70 5.54 7.39
CA ILE A 130 -1.78 4.69 6.65
C ILE A 130 -2.43 4.34 5.31
N ILE A 131 -1.69 4.52 4.22
CA ILE A 131 -2.09 4.07 2.88
C ILE A 131 -1.15 2.96 2.45
N THR A 132 -1.70 1.80 2.08
CA THR A 132 -0.91 0.61 1.74
C THR A 132 -1.48 -0.12 0.52
N GLY A 133 -0.62 -0.84 -0.18
CA GLY A 133 -1.00 -1.70 -1.31
C GLY A 133 -0.93 -1.04 -2.68
N GLY A 134 -0.54 0.25 -2.78
CA GLY A 134 -0.21 0.87 -4.06
C GLY A 134 1.06 0.26 -4.66
N ARG A 135 1.16 0.20 -5.98
CA ARG A 135 2.37 -0.22 -6.71
C ARG A 135 3.20 0.95 -7.21
N ASN A 136 2.61 2.12 -7.29
CA ASN A 136 3.28 3.37 -7.67
C ASN A 136 2.75 4.52 -6.82
N MET A 137 3.47 5.65 -6.85
CA MET A 137 3.15 6.84 -6.06
C MET A 137 1.84 7.51 -6.48
N GLU A 138 1.43 7.39 -7.73
CA GLU A 138 0.18 7.96 -8.22
C GLU A 138 -1.02 7.34 -7.52
N GLN A 139 -1.05 6.01 -7.39
CA GLN A 139 -2.11 5.30 -6.67
C GLN A 139 -2.21 5.72 -5.20
N CYS A 140 -1.05 5.92 -4.55
CA CYS A 140 -1.02 6.41 -3.17
C CYS A 140 -1.48 7.87 -3.07
N LYS A 141 -1.08 8.73 -4.02
CA LYS A 141 -1.50 10.15 -4.06
C LYS A 141 -3.00 10.31 -4.29
N GLU A 142 -3.59 9.52 -5.17
CA GLU A 142 -5.04 9.57 -5.41
C GLU A 142 -5.83 9.06 -4.19
N ALA A 143 -5.37 7.99 -3.54
CA ALA A 143 -5.95 7.52 -2.28
C ALA A 143 -5.83 8.58 -1.17
N TYR A 144 -4.70 9.29 -1.10
CA TYR A 144 -4.48 10.41 -0.17
C TYR A 144 -5.46 11.55 -0.43
N LYS A 145 -5.58 12.02 -1.67
CA LYS A 145 -6.53 13.07 -2.03
C LYS A 145 -7.96 12.70 -1.71
N PHE A 146 -8.34 11.45 -2.01
CA PHE A 146 -9.66 10.92 -1.75
C PHE A 146 -10.03 11.03 -0.26
N ILE A 147 -9.18 10.52 0.64
CA ILE A 147 -9.48 10.54 2.07
C ILE A 147 -9.44 11.96 2.64
N LEU A 148 -8.52 12.81 2.19
CA LEU A 148 -8.46 14.21 2.63
C LEU A 148 -9.70 15.00 2.22
N ASN A 149 -10.23 14.81 1.01
CA ASN A 149 -11.46 15.47 0.58
C ASN A 149 -12.61 15.10 1.51
N ILE A 150 -12.80 13.80 1.81
CA ILE A 150 -13.85 13.33 2.72
C ILE A 150 -13.69 13.96 4.11
N LEU A 151 -12.47 13.97 4.65
CA LEU A 151 -12.21 14.50 5.99
C LEU A 151 -12.40 16.02 6.05
N ASN A 152 -11.98 16.76 5.03
CA ASN A 152 -12.14 18.21 4.96
C ASN A 152 -13.60 18.63 4.80
N ASP A 153 -14.35 17.94 3.93
CA ASP A 153 -15.77 18.24 3.69
C ASP A 153 -16.64 18.03 4.93
N LYS A 154 -16.25 17.12 5.79
CA LYS A 154 -17.01 16.67 6.96
C LYS A 154 -16.25 16.80 8.28
N LEU A 155 -15.23 17.65 8.34
CA LEU A 155 -14.34 17.81 9.49
C LEU A 155 -15.09 17.91 10.82
N LYS A 156 -16.07 18.80 10.91
CA LYS A 156 -16.87 19.06 12.13
C LYS A 156 -17.70 17.84 12.59
N GLU A 157 -18.01 16.93 11.67
CA GLU A 157 -18.77 15.71 11.98
C GLU A 157 -17.87 14.61 12.54
N PHE A 158 -16.61 14.54 12.08
CA PHE A 158 -15.68 13.47 12.41
C PHE A 158 -14.68 13.81 13.50
N GLU A 159 -14.46 15.11 13.79
CA GLU A 159 -13.57 15.51 14.86
C GLU A 159 -14.09 14.99 16.20
N ASP A 160 -13.21 14.27 16.91
CA ASP A 160 -13.48 13.76 18.25
C ASP A 160 -12.93 14.78 19.27
N LYS A 161 -13.82 15.41 20.03
CA LYS A 161 -13.48 16.46 21.01
C LYS A 161 -12.85 15.89 22.27
#